data_2125bb90cc9311f8579a806e9f0c0e76
#
_entry.id   2125bb90cc9311f8579a806e9f0c0e76
#
_cell.length_a   1.000
_cell.length_b   1.000
_cell.length_c   1.000
_cell.angle_alpha   90.00
_cell.angle_beta   90.00
_cell.angle_gamma   90.00
#
_symmetry.space_group_name_H-M   'P 1'
#
loop_
_entity.id
_entity.type
_entity.pdbx_description
1 polymer ?
#
loop_
_entity_poly.entity_id
_entity_poly.type
_entity_poly.pdbx_seq_one_letter_code
_entity_poly.pdbx_strand_id
1 'polypeptide(L)' 'MADDWQPKKVEAVQPGDVVRYAGQEFTVARVDAPFLGRDEMVCLIEDTPERWHAYPAAVGGDVEVRVG' A
#
# COMPACT_ATOMS: atom_id res chain seq x y z
N MET A 1 20.22 12.06 3.53
CA MET A 1 20.20 11.05 2.47
C MET A 1 18.83 10.92 1.88
N ALA A 2 18.77 10.77 0.59
CA ALA A 2 17.48 10.58 -0.07
C ALA A 2 16.98 9.17 0.17
N ASP A 3 15.69 9.03 0.39
CA ASP A 3 15.07 7.72 0.42
C ASP A 3 15.02 7.16 -0.99
N ASP A 4 15.27 5.87 -1.12
CA ASP A 4 15.13 5.19 -2.40
C ASP A 4 13.72 4.63 -2.52
N TRP A 5 13.06 4.94 -3.63
CA TRP A 5 11.72 4.48 -3.91
C TRP A 5 11.76 3.62 -5.16
N GLN A 6 11.09 2.49 -5.12
CA GLN A 6 11.00 1.59 -6.26
C GLN A 6 9.57 1.20 -6.52
N PRO A 7 9.19 0.99 -7.78
CA PRO A 7 7.85 0.51 -8.09
C PRO A 7 7.70 -0.94 -7.64
N LYS A 8 6.52 -1.26 -7.12
CA LYS A 8 6.18 -2.61 -6.71
C LYS A 8 4.72 -2.83 -7.04
N LYS A 9 4.38 -4.03 -7.48
CA LYS A 9 2.99 -4.34 -7.75
C LYS A 9 2.18 -4.29 -6.46
N VAL A 10 0.98 -3.73 -6.55
CA VAL A 10 0.11 -3.57 -5.40
C VAL A 10 -0.10 -4.91 -4.68
N GLU A 11 -0.30 -5.98 -5.44
CA GLU A 11 -0.54 -7.30 -4.86
C GLU A 11 0.71 -7.91 -4.20
N ALA A 12 1.89 -7.33 -4.43
CA ALA A 12 3.13 -7.79 -3.80
C ALA A 12 3.52 -7.00 -2.56
N VAL A 13 2.76 -5.96 -2.23
CA VAL A 13 3.01 -5.15 -1.03
C VAL A 13 2.73 -6.01 0.20
N GLN A 14 3.57 -5.89 1.20
CA GLN A 14 3.47 -6.66 2.43
C GLN A 14 3.36 -5.75 3.65
N PRO A 15 2.82 -6.28 4.76
CA PRO A 15 2.81 -5.51 6.01
C PRO A 15 4.22 -5.05 6.38
N GLY A 16 4.33 -3.80 6.79
CA GLY A 16 5.61 -3.20 7.13
C GLY A 16 6.24 -2.38 6.00
N ASP A 17 5.76 -2.57 4.77
CA ASP A 17 6.25 -1.74 3.66
C ASP A 17 5.80 -0.29 3.86
N VAL A 18 6.70 0.65 3.58
CA VAL A 18 6.35 2.07 3.51
C VAL A 18 6.08 2.38 2.05
N VAL A 19 4.88 2.86 1.77
CA VAL A 19 4.44 3.10 0.39
C VAL A 19 4.07 4.57 0.20
N ARG A 20 4.14 4.98 -1.06
CA ARG A 20 3.65 6.28 -1.50
C ARG A 20 2.56 6.04 -2.51
N TYR A 21 1.33 6.40 -2.16
CA TYR A 21 0.18 6.11 -2.99
C TYR A 21 -0.90 7.18 -2.80
N ALA A 22 -1.53 7.57 -3.89
CA ALA A 22 -2.62 8.56 -3.89
C ALA A 22 -2.21 9.88 -3.23
N GLY A 23 -0.95 10.27 -3.38
CA GLY A 23 -0.43 11.50 -2.79
C GLY A 23 -0.12 11.38 -1.31
N GLN A 24 -0.20 10.18 -0.74
CA GLN A 24 0.06 9.93 0.67
C GLN A 24 1.24 8.97 0.84
N GLU A 25 1.98 9.15 1.92
CA GLU A 25 3.04 8.24 2.31
C GLU A 25 2.65 7.62 3.64
N PHE A 26 2.66 6.28 3.71
CA PHE A 26 2.21 5.60 4.92
C PHE A 26 2.85 4.21 5.01
N THR A 27 2.82 3.64 6.23
CA THR A 27 3.27 2.27 6.46
C THR A 27 2.07 1.34 6.37
N VAL A 28 2.19 0.29 5.57
CA VAL A 28 1.12 -0.69 5.40
C VAL A 28 1.05 -1.58 6.62
N ALA A 29 -0.09 -1.58 7.30
CA ALA A 29 -0.32 -2.48 8.43
C ALA A 29 -0.75 -3.86 7.93
N ARG A 30 -1.56 -3.90 6.88
CA ARG A 30 -1.97 -5.16 6.23
C ARG A 30 -2.52 -4.85 4.85
N VAL A 31 -2.65 -5.89 4.06
CA VAL A 31 -3.26 -5.81 2.73
C VAL A 31 -4.48 -6.72 2.73
N ASP A 32 -5.64 -6.16 2.51
CA ASP A 32 -6.89 -6.92 2.44
C ASP A 32 -7.23 -7.18 0.98
N ALA A 33 -7.49 -8.46 0.64
CA ALA A 33 -7.86 -8.86 -0.71
C ALA A 33 -8.75 -10.09 -0.62
N PRO A 34 -9.78 -10.19 -1.46
CA PRO A 34 -10.24 -9.17 -2.40
C PRO A 34 -10.95 -8.02 -1.68
N PHE A 35 -10.84 -6.83 -2.24
CA PHE A 35 -11.50 -5.67 -1.64
C PHE A 35 -12.96 -5.64 -2.11
N LEU A 36 -13.88 -5.68 -1.14
CA LEU A 36 -15.33 -5.67 -1.40
C LEU A 36 -15.75 -6.78 -2.36
N GLY A 37 -15.08 -7.94 -2.29
CA GLY A 37 -15.39 -9.07 -3.16
C GLY A 37 -14.94 -8.92 -4.60
N ARG A 38 -14.11 -7.93 -4.90
CA ARG A 38 -13.62 -7.67 -6.25
C ARG A 38 -12.19 -8.20 -6.37
N ASP A 39 -12.01 -9.21 -7.20
CA ASP A 39 -10.69 -9.86 -7.35
C ASP A 39 -9.64 -8.94 -7.93
N GLU A 40 -10.05 -7.91 -8.66
CA GLU A 40 -9.12 -6.97 -9.28
C GLU A 40 -8.72 -5.82 -8.36
N MET A 41 -9.16 -5.84 -7.10
CA MET A 41 -8.87 -4.76 -6.16
C MET A 41 -8.30 -5.34 -4.88
N VAL A 42 -7.35 -4.59 -4.31
CA VAL A 42 -6.85 -4.85 -2.96
C VAL A 42 -6.94 -3.56 -2.16
N CYS A 43 -6.90 -3.68 -0.85
CA CYS A 43 -6.96 -2.51 0.02
C CYS A 43 -5.70 -2.48 0.88
N LEU A 44 -4.94 -1.39 0.77
CA LEU A 44 -3.78 -1.15 1.61
C LEU A 44 -4.26 -0.44 2.87
N ILE A 45 -3.94 -0.99 4.04
CA ILE A 45 -4.48 -0.48 5.31
C ILE A 45 -3.37 0.21 6.08
N GLU A 46 -3.62 1.45 6.46
CA GLU A 46 -2.83 2.16 7.46
C GLU A 46 -3.59 2.10 8.77
N ASP A 47 -2.94 1.60 9.82
CA ASP A 47 -3.60 1.41 11.12
C ASP A 47 -2.64 1.83 12.22
N THR A 48 -2.77 3.07 12.66
CA THR A 48 -1.97 3.64 13.75
C THR A 48 -2.91 4.15 14.83
N PRO A 49 -2.39 4.40 16.05
CA PRO A 49 -3.24 4.98 17.10
C PRO A 49 -3.85 6.32 16.73
N GLU A 50 -3.19 7.09 15.87
CA GLU A 50 -3.67 8.41 15.47
C GLU A 50 -4.59 8.35 14.28
N ARG A 51 -4.55 7.25 13.48
CA ARG A 51 -5.19 7.30 12.17
C ARG A 51 -5.37 5.91 11.59
N TRP A 52 -6.56 5.67 11.09
CA TRP A 52 -6.87 4.47 10.33
C TRP A 52 -7.35 4.90 8.95
N HIS A 53 -6.78 4.30 7.90
CA HIS A 53 -7.20 4.64 6.55
C HIS A 53 -7.04 3.44 5.63
N ALA A 54 -7.97 3.30 4.70
CA ALA A 54 -7.95 2.23 3.71
C ALA A 54 -7.76 2.85 2.32
N TYR A 55 -6.82 2.29 1.56
CA TYR A 55 -6.46 2.79 0.23
C TYR A 55 -6.75 1.68 -0.79
N PRO A 56 -7.89 1.74 -1.49
CA PRO A 56 -8.18 0.76 -2.53
C PRO A 56 -7.23 0.94 -3.71
N ALA A 57 -6.74 -0.16 -4.27
CA ALA A 57 -5.83 -0.11 -5.40
C ALA A 57 -6.09 -1.29 -6.33
N ALA A 58 -5.88 -1.07 -7.63
CA ALA A 58 -6.12 -2.10 -8.63
C ALA A 58 -4.95 -3.08 -8.70
N VAL A 59 -5.26 -4.37 -8.71
CA VAL A 59 -4.26 -5.40 -8.94
C VAL A 59 -3.59 -5.16 -10.29
N GLY A 60 -2.27 -5.32 -10.32
CA GLY A 60 -1.47 -5.04 -11.50
C GLY A 60 -0.97 -3.61 -11.58
N GLY A 61 -1.51 -2.72 -10.75
CA GLY A 61 -0.99 -1.37 -10.65
C GLY A 61 0.28 -1.33 -9.82
N ASP A 62 1.03 -0.24 -9.96
CA ASP A 62 2.28 -0.05 -9.23
C ASP A 62 2.10 0.98 -8.13
N VAL A 63 2.78 0.75 -7.01
CA VAL A 63 2.96 1.75 -5.97
C VAL A 63 4.45 1.92 -5.75
N GLU A 64 4.85 3.06 -5.20
CA GLU A 64 6.24 3.25 -4.83
C GLU A 64 6.45 2.75 -3.41
N VAL A 65 7.49 1.95 -3.21
CA VAL A 65 7.84 1.39 -1.91
C VAL A 65 9.24 1.86 -1.55
N ARG A 66 9.42 2.28 -0.31
CA ARG A 66 10.72 2.73 0.17
C ARG A 66 11.60 1.53 0.46
N VAL A 67 12.82 1.53 -0.10
CA VAL A 67 13.77 0.44 0.03
C VAL A 67 15.08 0.86 0.66
N GLY A 68 15.19 2.10 1.08
CA GLY A 68 16.40 2.59 1.70
C GLY A 68 16.33 2.83 3.18
#